data_f7f28ce6c635a74ac3cdb560e5eac714
#
_entry.id   f7f28ce6c635a74ac3cdb560e5eac714
#
_cell.length_a   1.000
_cell.length_b   1.000
_cell.length_c   1.000
_cell.angle_alpha   90.00
_cell.angle_beta   90.00
_cell.angle_gamma   90.00
#
_symmetry.space_group_name_H-M   'P 1'
#
loop_
_entity.id
_entity.type
_entity.pdbx_description
1 polymer ?
#
loop_
_entity_poly.entity_id
_entity_poly.type
_entity_poly.pdbx_seq_one_letter_code
_entity_poly.pdbx_strand_id
1 'polypeptide(L)'
;ADDKPINLVLQTGETDMAANDVIGKISFQAPDEGTGTDAILVSAAIQARAEGDHSASSNATSIDFMTGASEAAATKLTITSAGHLLPGSDDAQDLGSSSLQFRDVYTGDLNLNNTRHRKNEVDGTSGSWTIQEGDDNLYILNRLNGKKYKFKLEEIL
;
A
#
# COMPACT_ATOMS: atom_id res chain seq x y z
N ALA A 1 -16.27 20.28 29.49
CA ALA A 1 -15.88 19.39 28.40
C ALA A 1 -14.76 20.06 27.63
N ASP A 2 -13.57 19.53 27.78
CA ASP A 2 -12.35 20.21 27.35
C ASP A 2 -11.75 19.55 26.08
N ASP A 3 -12.55 18.70 25.41
CA ASP A 3 -12.18 18.02 24.19
C ASP A 3 -12.49 18.95 22.98
N LYS A 4 -11.54 19.86 22.73
CA LYS A 4 -11.58 20.78 21.57
C LYS A 4 -10.30 20.63 20.77
N PRO A 5 -10.21 19.64 19.89
CA PRO A 5 -9.03 19.43 19.07
C PRO A 5 -8.82 20.60 18.09
N ILE A 6 -7.57 20.89 17.79
CA ILE A 6 -7.22 21.76 16.66
C ILE A 6 -7.40 20.96 15.37
N ASN A 7 -8.20 21.48 14.44
CA ASN A 7 -8.42 20.87 13.14
C ASN A 7 -7.78 21.72 12.04
N LEU A 8 -6.97 21.10 11.18
CA LEU A 8 -6.60 21.64 9.88
C LEU A 8 -7.50 21.00 8.83
N VAL A 9 -8.35 21.79 8.20
CA VAL A 9 -9.26 21.32 7.15
C VAL A 9 -8.73 21.79 5.80
N LEU A 10 -8.41 20.83 4.91
CA LEU A 10 -8.15 21.09 3.51
C LEU A 10 -9.43 20.78 2.73
N GLN A 11 -10.02 21.80 2.14
CA GLN A 11 -11.30 21.70 1.43
C GLN A 11 -11.12 22.24 0.02
N THR A 12 -11.46 21.45 -0.99
CA THR A 12 -11.58 21.94 -2.36
C THR A 12 -12.78 22.86 -2.55
N GLY A 13 -12.71 23.73 -3.55
CA GLY A 13 -13.86 24.50 -4.04
C GLY A 13 -14.69 23.75 -5.08
N GLU A 14 -14.31 22.54 -5.44
CA GLU A 14 -15.01 21.67 -6.39
C GLU A 14 -16.37 21.26 -5.82
N THR A 15 -17.42 21.33 -6.63
CA THR A 15 -18.81 20.98 -6.23
C THR A 15 -19.30 19.71 -6.92
N ASP A 16 -18.50 19.11 -7.80
CA ASP A 16 -18.81 17.87 -8.54
C ASP A 16 -17.61 16.93 -8.48
N MET A 17 -17.42 16.30 -7.32
CA MET A 17 -16.30 15.41 -7.04
C MET A 17 -16.46 14.09 -7.79
N ALA A 18 -15.55 13.81 -8.71
CA ALA A 18 -15.50 12.59 -9.51
C ALA A 18 -14.30 11.71 -9.11
N ALA A 19 -14.23 10.52 -9.69
CA ALA A 19 -13.12 9.61 -9.49
C ALA A 19 -11.77 10.25 -9.88
N ASN A 20 -10.78 10.17 -8.98
CA ASN A 20 -9.44 10.72 -9.06
C ASN A 20 -9.29 12.22 -8.78
N ASP A 21 -10.36 12.95 -8.47
CA ASP A 21 -10.25 14.33 -8.03
C ASP A 21 -9.52 14.42 -6.69
N VAL A 22 -8.65 15.41 -6.55
CA VAL A 22 -7.87 15.63 -5.33
C VAL A 22 -8.60 16.63 -4.45
N ILE A 23 -9.04 16.16 -3.28
CA ILE A 23 -9.76 16.97 -2.28
C ILE A 23 -8.81 17.94 -1.59
N GLY A 24 -7.60 17.46 -1.27
CA GLY A 24 -6.56 18.28 -0.63
C GLY A 24 -5.22 17.58 -0.69
N LYS A 25 -4.15 18.40 -0.69
CA LYS A 25 -2.76 17.92 -0.80
C LYS A 25 -1.84 18.76 0.06
N ILE A 26 -0.94 18.11 0.79
CA ILE A 26 0.21 18.72 1.46
C ILE A 26 1.45 18.34 0.66
N SER A 27 2.17 19.32 0.12
CA SER A 27 3.36 19.11 -0.70
C SER A 27 4.61 19.57 0.04
N PHE A 28 5.71 18.83 -0.11
CA PHE A 28 7.03 19.15 0.39
C PHE A 28 7.95 19.38 -0.79
N GLN A 29 8.57 20.56 -0.84
CA GLN A 29 9.35 21.01 -1.99
C GLN A 29 10.50 21.88 -1.50
N ALA A 30 11.71 21.70 -2.05
CA ALA A 30 12.81 22.61 -1.83
C ALA A 30 12.58 23.89 -2.65
N PRO A 31 12.91 25.08 -2.12
CA PRO A 31 12.62 26.34 -2.82
C PRO A 31 13.56 26.56 -4.02
N ASP A 32 14.85 26.26 -3.88
CA ASP A 32 15.89 26.43 -4.87
C ASP A 32 17.16 25.67 -4.45
N GLU A 33 17.76 24.90 -5.34
CA GLU A 33 19.04 24.21 -5.15
C GLU A 33 20.03 24.54 -6.27
N GLY A 34 19.99 25.76 -6.78
CA GLY A 34 21.02 26.37 -7.64
C GLY A 34 21.22 25.75 -9.03
N THR A 35 21.14 24.45 -9.22
CA THR A 35 21.32 23.83 -10.52
C THR A 35 20.46 22.58 -10.69
N GLY A 36 19.55 22.60 -11.63
CA GLY A 36 18.77 21.41 -12.05
C GLY A 36 17.28 21.54 -11.79
N THR A 37 16.50 20.97 -12.69
CA THR A 37 15.04 21.03 -12.67
C THR A 37 14.42 20.11 -11.62
N ASP A 38 15.09 19.01 -11.26
CA ASP A 38 14.55 18.00 -10.34
C ASP A 38 14.56 18.49 -8.89
N ALA A 39 15.54 19.31 -8.53
CA ALA A 39 15.69 19.84 -7.16
C ALA A 39 14.51 20.71 -6.71
N ILE A 40 13.82 21.35 -7.64
CA ILE A 40 12.68 22.25 -7.36
C ILE A 40 11.31 21.58 -7.57
N LEU A 41 11.28 20.30 -7.89
CA LEU A 41 10.02 19.56 -7.98
C LEU A 41 9.47 19.24 -6.59
N VAL A 42 8.18 18.99 -6.50
CA VAL A 42 7.56 18.45 -5.28
C VAL A 42 8.18 17.09 -5.01
N SER A 43 8.98 16.97 -3.95
CA SER A 43 9.74 15.75 -3.62
C SER A 43 8.92 14.73 -2.85
N ALA A 44 7.94 15.19 -2.06
CA ALA A 44 7.02 14.33 -1.33
C ALA A 44 5.66 15.00 -1.16
N ALA A 45 4.62 14.22 -0.97
CA ALA A 45 3.29 14.74 -0.66
C ALA A 45 2.42 13.70 0.07
N ILE A 46 1.39 14.20 0.74
CA ILE A 46 0.25 13.43 1.20
C ILE A 46 -0.99 14.06 0.60
N GLN A 47 -1.86 13.27 -0.04
CA GLN A 47 -3.09 13.79 -0.62
C GLN A 47 -4.30 12.91 -0.31
N ALA A 48 -5.49 13.54 -0.24
CA ALA A 48 -6.77 12.87 -0.24
C ALA A 48 -7.35 12.89 -1.67
N ARG A 49 -7.72 11.71 -2.20
CA ARG A 49 -8.19 11.55 -3.58
C ARG A 49 -9.49 10.76 -3.61
N ALA A 50 -10.49 11.26 -4.31
CA ALA A 50 -11.75 10.58 -4.49
C ALA A 50 -11.57 9.26 -5.26
N GLU A 51 -12.15 8.16 -4.76
CA GLU A 51 -12.14 6.85 -5.44
C GLU A 51 -13.28 6.69 -6.45
N GLY A 52 -14.27 7.54 -6.37
CA GLY A 52 -15.44 7.60 -7.26
C GLY A 52 -16.20 8.90 -7.07
N ASP A 53 -17.30 9.03 -7.77
CA ASP A 53 -18.19 10.19 -7.65
C ASP A 53 -18.74 10.28 -6.22
N HIS A 54 -18.64 11.47 -5.62
CA HIS A 54 -19.25 11.72 -4.33
C HIS A 54 -20.75 11.95 -4.49
N SER A 55 -21.51 11.49 -3.52
CA SER A 55 -22.97 11.58 -3.51
C SER A 55 -23.51 11.65 -2.10
N ALA A 56 -24.83 11.76 -1.95
CA ALA A 56 -25.48 11.72 -0.65
C ALA A 56 -25.20 10.43 0.18
N SER A 57 -24.74 9.37 -0.47
CA SER A 57 -24.46 8.05 0.14
C SER A 57 -23.01 7.57 -0.03
N SER A 58 -22.14 8.36 -0.67
CA SER A 58 -20.74 7.98 -0.90
C SER A 58 -19.82 9.20 -0.83
N ASN A 59 -18.76 9.05 -0.04
CA ASN A 59 -17.60 9.95 -0.01
C ASN A 59 -16.29 9.12 -0.01
N ALA A 60 -16.29 8.02 -0.75
CA ALA A 60 -15.15 7.10 -0.81
C ALA A 60 -13.88 7.83 -1.24
N THR A 61 -12.90 7.87 -0.35
CA THR A 61 -11.67 8.66 -0.50
C THR A 61 -10.47 7.84 -0.03
N SER A 62 -9.40 7.85 -0.83
CA SER A 62 -8.10 7.29 -0.46
C SER A 62 -7.17 8.37 0.09
N ILE A 63 -6.17 7.92 0.87
CA ILE A 63 -5.00 8.72 1.23
C ILE A 63 -3.80 8.16 0.49
N ASP A 64 -3.16 8.98 -0.33
CA ASP A 64 -1.97 8.63 -1.08
C ASP A 64 -0.72 9.24 -0.41
N PHE A 65 0.31 8.41 -0.17
CA PHE A 65 1.66 8.84 0.22
C PHE A 65 2.55 8.84 -1.01
N MET A 66 3.15 9.98 -1.28
CA MET A 66 3.87 10.26 -2.52
C MET A 66 5.33 10.61 -2.22
N THR A 67 6.25 10.03 -2.96
CA THR A 67 7.68 10.41 -2.97
C THR A 67 8.23 10.39 -4.39
N GLY A 68 9.27 11.18 -4.63
CA GLY A 68 10.06 11.20 -5.86
C GLY A 68 11.54 10.93 -5.56
N ALA A 69 12.30 10.50 -6.54
CA ALA A 69 13.76 10.35 -6.48
C ALA A 69 14.45 11.42 -7.32
N SER A 70 14.09 11.54 -8.58
CA SER A 70 14.55 12.55 -9.54
C SER A 70 13.40 13.12 -10.38
N GLU A 71 12.18 12.76 -10.06
CA GLU A 71 10.93 13.21 -10.68
C GLU A 71 10.01 13.84 -9.63
N ALA A 72 8.95 14.47 -10.06
CA ALA A 72 7.88 14.90 -9.16
C ALA A 72 7.31 13.71 -8.38
N ALA A 73 6.98 13.95 -7.12
CA ALA A 73 6.45 12.92 -6.23
C ALA A 73 5.24 12.19 -6.84
N ALA A 74 5.34 10.88 -6.92
CA ALA A 74 4.29 9.97 -7.36
C ALA A 74 3.84 9.07 -6.21
N THR A 75 2.63 8.55 -6.27
CA THR A 75 2.08 7.66 -5.26
C THR A 75 2.94 6.41 -5.11
N LYS A 76 3.40 6.14 -3.88
CA LYS A 76 4.13 4.92 -3.51
C LYS A 76 3.30 4.02 -2.61
N LEU A 77 2.35 4.59 -1.87
CA LEU A 77 1.50 3.85 -0.93
C LEU A 77 0.13 4.52 -0.87
N THR A 78 -0.93 3.73 -0.86
CA THR A 78 -2.32 4.20 -0.77
C THR A 78 -3.04 3.49 0.37
N ILE A 79 -3.75 4.24 1.21
CA ILE A 79 -4.79 3.70 2.09
C ILE A 79 -6.12 3.95 1.39
N THR A 80 -6.82 2.88 1.01
CA THR A 80 -8.13 2.97 0.35
C THR A 80 -9.26 3.33 1.32
N SER A 81 -10.41 3.73 0.81
CA SER A 81 -11.62 3.95 1.62
C SER A 81 -12.06 2.71 2.40
N ALA A 82 -11.74 1.51 1.93
CA ALA A 82 -11.96 0.25 2.63
C ALA A 82 -10.90 -0.07 3.71
N GLY A 83 -9.89 0.79 3.88
CA GLY A 83 -8.81 0.61 4.85
C GLY A 83 -7.69 -0.34 4.39
N HIS A 84 -7.63 -0.72 3.12
CA HIS A 84 -6.51 -1.52 2.61
C HIS A 84 -5.28 -0.65 2.36
N LEU A 85 -4.12 -1.15 2.76
CA LEU A 85 -2.82 -0.55 2.47
C LEU A 85 -2.25 -1.18 1.20
N LEU A 86 -2.16 -0.42 0.12
CA LEU A 86 -1.74 -0.90 -1.20
C LEU A 86 -0.45 -0.21 -1.65
N PRO A 87 0.48 -0.93 -2.31
CA PRO A 87 1.61 -0.31 -2.99
C PRO A 87 1.13 0.55 -4.17
N GLY A 88 1.90 1.56 -4.54
CA GLY A 88 1.58 2.46 -5.65
C GLY A 88 1.58 1.79 -7.02
N SER A 89 2.29 0.67 -7.16
CA SER A 89 2.25 -0.20 -8.33
C SER A 89 2.53 -1.65 -7.93
N ASP A 90 2.04 -2.58 -8.73
CA ASP A 90 2.12 -4.01 -8.48
C ASP A 90 3.59 -4.49 -8.55
N ASP A 91 4.04 -5.29 -7.57
CA ASP A 91 5.39 -5.87 -7.44
C ASP A 91 6.56 -4.85 -7.47
N ALA A 92 6.34 -3.64 -6.97
CA ALA A 92 7.31 -2.54 -7.08
C ALA A 92 7.81 -1.97 -5.73
N GLN A 93 7.09 -2.16 -4.64
CA GLN A 93 7.47 -1.66 -3.31
C GLN A 93 7.66 -2.81 -2.32
N ASP A 94 8.72 -2.72 -1.52
CA ASP A 94 9.01 -3.68 -0.46
C ASP A 94 8.43 -3.22 0.89
N LEU A 95 8.11 -4.16 1.76
CA LEU A 95 7.84 -3.94 3.16
C LEU A 95 9.12 -4.26 3.96
N GLY A 96 9.88 -3.23 4.33
CA GLY A 96 11.20 -3.37 4.92
C GLY A 96 12.32 -3.51 3.89
N SER A 97 13.50 -3.87 4.32
CA SER A 97 14.69 -4.11 3.49
C SER A 97 15.61 -5.13 4.14
N SER A 98 16.68 -5.54 3.45
CA SER A 98 17.70 -6.44 4.01
C SER A 98 18.41 -5.90 5.27
N SER A 99 18.41 -4.59 5.45
CA SER A 99 19.06 -3.90 6.59
C SER A 99 18.09 -3.31 7.60
N LEU A 100 16.81 -3.11 7.24
CA LEU A 100 15.77 -2.53 8.07
C LEU A 100 14.53 -3.42 8.01
N GLN A 101 14.38 -4.27 9.00
CA GLN A 101 13.32 -5.27 9.07
C GLN A 101 12.24 -4.85 10.07
N PHE A 102 10.99 -5.22 9.79
CA PHE A 102 9.94 -5.18 10.82
C PHE A 102 10.23 -6.26 11.86
N ARG A 103 10.03 -5.95 13.14
CA ARG A 103 10.25 -6.91 14.20
C ARG A 103 9.28 -8.08 14.11
N ASP A 104 8.00 -7.80 13.90
CA ASP A 104 6.92 -8.77 13.82
C ASP A 104 5.91 -8.36 12.75
N VAL A 105 5.26 -9.32 12.12
CA VAL A 105 4.09 -9.12 11.24
C VAL A 105 2.94 -9.94 11.81
N TYR A 106 1.86 -9.28 12.21
CA TYR A 106 0.63 -9.92 12.69
C TYR A 106 -0.39 -9.96 11.55
N THR A 107 -0.63 -11.14 11.05
CA THR A 107 -1.58 -11.38 9.96
C THR A 107 -2.28 -12.71 10.17
N GLY A 108 -3.52 -12.85 9.71
CA GLY A 108 -4.20 -14.12 9.65
C GLY A 108 -3.55 -15.00 8.57
N ASP A 109 -3.99 -14.85 7.33
CA ASP A 109 -3.41 -15.60 6.21
C ASP A 109 -2.19 -14.87 5.60
N LEU A 110 -1.16 -15.62 5.19
CA LEU A 110 -0.09 -15.10 4.34
C LEU A 110 -0.28 -15.59 2.90
N ASN A 111 -0.62 -14.67 2.00
CA ASN A 111 -0.83 -14.98 0.59
C ASN A 111 0.42 -14.67 -0.24
N LEU A 112 0.92 -15.68 -0.94
CA LEU A 112 2.08 -15.62 -1.83
C LEU A 112 1.63 -15.85 -3.26
N ASN A 113 1.80 -14.86 -4.14
CA ASN A 113 1.32 -14.94 -5.51
C ASN A 113 2.30 -14.24 -6.47
N ASN A 114 2.83 -14.98 -7.42
CA ASN A 114 3.69 -14.45 -8.48
C ASN A 114 3.14 -14.72 -9.90
N THR A 115 1.83 -14.98 -10.03
CA THR A 115 1.24 -15.34 -11.34
C THR A 115 1.29 -14.19 -12.34
N ARG A 116 1.44 -12.95 -11.89
CA ARG A 116 1.38 -11.75 -12.73
C ARG A 116 2.75 -11.22 -13.14
N HIS A 117 3.80 -11.48 -12.37
CA HIS A 117 5.11 -10.84 -12.55
C HIS A 117 6.27 -11.84 -12.57
N ARG A 118 7.00 -11.93 -11.44
CA ARG A 118 8.22 -12.71 -11.34
C ARG A 118 7.94 -14.21 -11.32
N LYS A 119 8.73 -14.98 -12.07
CA LYS A 119 8.80 -16.41 -11.87
C LYS A 119 9.62 -16.73 -10.62
N ASN A 120 9.35 -17.88 -9.97
CA ASN A 120 10.21 -18.31 -8.88
C ASN A 120 11.59 -18.77 -9.43
N GLU A 121 12.63 -18.63 -8.62
CA GLU A 121 14.01 -18.85 -9.04
C GLU A 121 14.40 -20.32 -9.06
N VAL A 122 13.58 -21.23 -8.51
CA VAL A 122 13.91 -22.65 -8.38
C VAL A 122 13.58 -23.41 -9.65
N ASP A 123 12.38 -23.23 -10.18
CA ASP A 123 11.89 -24.00 -11.34
C ASP A 123 11.29 -23.12 -12.45
N GLY A 124 11.32 -21.81 -12.29
CA GLY A 124 10.82 -20.84 -13.27
C GLY A 124 9.31 -20.83 -13.42
N THR A 125 8.55 -21.46 -12.53
CA THR A 125 7.08 -21.48 -12.59
C THR A 125 6.44 -20.33 -11.84
N SER A 126 5.13 -20.19 -11.98
CA SER A 126 4.31 -19.26 -11.18
C SER A 126 3.41 -20.04 -10.25
N GLY A 127 3.10 -19.45 -9.11
CA GLY A 127 2.22 -20.05 -8.13
C GLY A 127 1.31 -19.03 -7.44
N SER A 128 0.26 -19.55 -6.80
CA SER A 128 -0.57 -18.80 -5.88
C SER A 128 -0.84 -19.70 -4.68
N TRP A 129 -0.32 -19.28 -3.52
CA TRP A 129 -0.33 -20.08 -2.31
C TRP A 129 -0.80 -19.26 -1.12
N THR A 130 -1.37 -19.91 -0.12
CA THR A 130 -1.70 -19.31 1.17
C THR A 130 -1.14 -20.18 2.28
N ILE A 131 -0.45 -19.57 3.23
CA ILE A 131 -0.09 -20.20 4.51
C ILE A 131 -1.15 -19.81 5.52
N GLN A 132 -1.71 -20.81 6.23
CA GLN A 132 -2.74 -20.63 7.26
C GLN A 132 -2.36 -21.42 8.50
N GLU A 133 -2.67 -20.86 9.66
CA GLU A 133 -2.65 -21.57 10.92
C GLU A 133 -3.95 -22.35 11.13
N GLY A 134 -3.86 -23.47 11.81
CA GLY A 134 -4.95 -24.22 12.40
C GLY A 134 -4.64 -24.51 13.84
N ASP A 135 -5.51 -25.19 14.52
CA ASP A 135 -5.41 -25.46 15.96
C ASP A 135 -4.09 -26.17 16.32
N ASP A 136 -3.76 -27.22 15.58
CA ASP A 136 -2.55 -28.02 15.84
C ASP A 136 -1.49 -27.95 14.74
N ASN A 137 -1.74 -27.29 13.61
CA ASN A 137 -0.86 -27.40 12.46
C ASN A 137 -0.81 -26.11 11.62
N LEU A 138 0.28 -25.94 10.90
CA LEU A 138 0.38 -24.97 9.80
C LEU A 138 0.05 -25.67 8.47
N TYR A 139 -0.76 -25.03 7.68
CA TYR A 139 -1.20 -25.51 6.37
C TYR A 139 -0.70 -24.62 5.24
N ILE A 140 -0.52 -25.22 4.07
CA ILE A 140 -0.22 -24.49 2.84
C ILE A 140 -1.20 -24.92 1.75
N LEU A 141 -1.90 -23.98 1.15
CA LEU A 141 -2.93 -24.18 0.17
C LEU A 141 -2.48 -23.71 -1.20
N ASN A 142 -2.54 -24.60 -2.20
CA ASN A 142 -2.35 -24.19 -3.58
C ASN A 142 -3.68 -23.64 -4.14
N ARG A 143 -3.72 -22.34 -4.41
CA ARG A 143 -4.93 -21.66 -4.88
C ARG A 143 -5.21 -21.89 -6.36
N LEU A 144 -4.23 -22.40 -7.14
CA LEU A 144 -4.42 -22.70 -8.56
C LEU A 144 -5.11 -24.04 -8.78
N ASN A 145 -4.78 -25.06 -7.98
CA ASN A 145 -5.29 -26.42 -8.17
C ASN A 145 -6.15 -26.95 -7.00
N GLY A 146 -6.33 -26.15 -5.95
CA GLY A 146 -7.12 -26.48 -4.79
C GLY A 146 -6.51 -27.52 -3.82
N LYS A 147 -5.30 -28.00 -4.10
CA LYS A 147 -4.62 -28.96 -3.22
C LYS A 147 -4.20 -28.30 -1.91
N LYS A 148 -4.29 -29.06 -0.84
CA LYS A 148 -3.96 -28.65 0.53
C LYS A 148 -2.86 -29.54 1.06
N TYR A 149 -1.94 -28.92 1.78
CA TYR A 149 -0.79 -29.61 2.36
C TYR A 149 -0.65 -29.17 3.82
N LYS A 150 0.07 -29.95 4.60
CA LYS A 150 0.41 -29.67 5.98
C LYS A 150 1.94 -29.61 6.10
N PHE A 151 2.47 -28.62 6.82
CA PHE A 151 3.87 -28.61 7.20
C PHE A 151 4.16 -29.81 8.11
N LYS A 152 5.26 -30.50 7.88
CA LYS A 152 5.75 -31.52 8.80
C LYS A 152 6.53 -30.79 9.90
N LEU A 153 5.98 -30.78 11.10
CA LEU A 153 6.58 -30.14 12.27
C LEU A 153 7.14 -31.21 13.20
N GLU A 154 8.22 -30.90 13.91
CA GLU A 154 8.82 -31.72 14.95
C GLU A 154 8.86 -30.90 16.24
N GLU A 155 8.34 -31.46 17.32
CA GLU A 155 8.38 -30.83 18.64
C GLU A 155 9.83 -30.87 19.17
N ILE A 156 10.31 -29.71 19.62
CA ILE A 156 11.61 -29.58 20.31
C ILE A 156 11.32 -29.37 21.80
N LEU A 157 11.81 -30.29 22.63
CA LEU A 157 11.69 -30.25 24.10
C LEU A 157 12.75 -29.32 24.72
#